data_663c88c741024d31288765e9849b2b42
#
_entry.id   663c88c741024d31288765e9849b2b42
#
_cell.length_a   1.000
_cell.length_b   1.000
_cell.length_c   1.000
_cell.angle_alpha   90.00
_cell.angle_beta   90.00
_cell.angle_gamma   90.00
#
_symmetry.space_group_name_H-M   'P 1'
#
loop_
_entity.id
_entity.type
_entity.pdbx_description
1 polymer ?
#
loop_
_entity_poly.entity_id
_entity_poly.type
_entity_poly.pdbx_seq_one_letter_code
_entity_poly.pdbx_strand_id
1 'polypeptide(L)'
;DSLEAYEVDDTGWRKLDVPHDWAIEGPFRIDLDGYTGKLPWQGIGWYRKHFEVSSKDKKKRFYLDFDGTMANAEVWLNGKKVGGRPFGYSSFRVDLTPYVLYGTDNVVAVRLDTEKFGSRWYPGAGIYRHVRLVKTEPVHVAHWGVFVTTPEITDTYATASVHVEIENNRQYAVKGQYTVDIYELDANDNISKKVASTAKRPVFLDAGTSVTDSVSLRVESPKRWNLEHTYRYLACVSVFDKNKLTDVYDTPFGFRTILFTHDNGFLLNGKRVQIQGTCNHHDLGALGAAMNKVALERQLRILKSFGCNALRTSHNPPAPELLELADKMGLLVMDELFDCWTVGKKKNDYSTLFDKWHEKDIETLVCRDRNHPSVIMWSTGNEVHEQYEPAKGIARHLAEVVHRFDHTR
;
A
#
# COMPACT_ATOMS: atom_id res chain seq x y z
N ASP A 1 -27.64 -14.73 -12.53
CA ASP A 1 -28.16 -13.47 -11.98
C ASP A 1 -27.00 -12.48 -11.92
N SER A 2 -27.21 -11.32 -12.55
CA SER A 2 -26.19 -10.25 -12.67
C SER A 2 -26.18 -9.42 -11.37
N LEU A 3 -25.50 -9.93 -10.32
CA LEU A 3 -25.46 -9.26 -9.01
C LEU A 3 -24.69 -7.92 -9.03
N GLU A 4 -23.98 -7.63 -10.10
CA GLU A 4 -23.35 -6.34 -10.37
C GLU A 4 -24.32 -5.25 -10.84
N ALA A 5 -25.54 -5.62 -11.29
CA ALA A 5 -26.49 -4.69 -11.85
C ALA A 5 -27.00 -3.67 -10.81
N TYR A 6 -27.29 -2.45 -11.27
CA TYR A 6 -27.77 -1.37 -10.39
C TYR A 6 -29.10 -1.72 -9.71
N GLU A 7 -30.01 -2.38 -10.44
CA GLU A 7 -31.39 -2.66 -10.05
C GLU A 7 -31.53 -3.88 -9.12
N VAL A 8 -30.45 -4.52 -8.72
CA VAL A 8 -30.50 -5.67 -7.82
C VAL A 8 -31.08 -5.24 -6.47
N ASP A 9 -32.14 -5.91 -6.04
CA ASP A 9 -32.68 -5.76 -4.69
C ASP A 9 -31.76 -6.47 -3.69
N ASP A 10 -31.02 -5.67 -2.94
CA ASP A 10 -30.13 -6.13 -1.87
C ASP A 10 -30.66 -5.84 -0.45
N THR A 11 -31.94 -5.47 -0.32
CA THR A 11 -32.57 -5.18 0.97
C THR A 11 -32.55 -6.36 1.93
N GLY A 12 -32.59 -7.58 1.40
CA GLY A 12 -32.46 -8.83 2.15
C GLY A 12 -31.02 -9.28 2.42
N TRP A 13 -30.00 -8.53 1.96
CA TRP A 13 -28.61 -8.92 2.16
C TRP A 13 -28.18 -8.66 3.61
N ARG A 14 -27.23 -9.48 4.06
CA ARG A 14 -26.60 -9.28 5.37
C ARG A 14 -25.84 -7.94 5.39
N LYS A 15 -26.16 -7.10 6.37
CA LYS A 15 -25.41 -5.86 6.63
C LYS A 15 -24.18 -6.17 7.49
N LEU A 16 -23.04 -5.66 7.09
CA LEU A 16 -21.77 -5.81 7.80
C LEU A 16 -20.86 -4.62 7.53
N ASP A 17 -19.85 -4.46 8.39
CA ASP A 17 -18.78 -3.51 8.19
C ASP A 17 -17.56 -4.19 7.55
N VAL A 18 -16.76 -3.41 6.80
CA VAL A 18 -15.44 -3.82 6.33
C VAL A 18 -14.36 -3.11 7.16
N PRO A 19 -13.22 -3.76 7.42
CA PRO A 19 -12.73 -5.05 6.92
C PRO A 19 -13.53 -6.26 7.37
N HIS A 20 -13.71 -7.25 6.49
CA HIS A 20 -14.49 -8.46 6.74
C HIS A 20 -13.80 -9.68 6.15
N ASP A 21 -13.86 -10.79 6.88
CA ASP A 21 -13.35 -12.10 6.49
C ASP A 21 -14.44 -13.14 6.72
N TRP A 22 -15.08 -13.64 5.64
CA TRP A 22 -16.16 -14.59 5.79
C TRP A 22 -15.71 -15.98 6.24
N ALA A 23 -14.45 -16.35 5.93
CA ALA A 23 -13.99 -17.70 6.21
C ALA A 23 -13.81 -17.97 7.71
N ILE A 24 -13.40 -16.94 8.50
CA ILE A 24 -13.22 -17.07 9.95
C ILE A 24 -14.54 -17.34 10.69
N GLU A 25 -15.67 -17.06 10.08
CA GLU A 25 -16.98 -17.32 10.67
C GLU A 25 -17.26 -18.82 10.79
N GLY A 26 -16.49 -19.65 10.12
CA GLY A 26 -16.56 -21.11 10.24
C GLY A 26 -17.78 -21.74 9.59
N PRO A 27 -18.14 -22.96 10.01
CA PRO A 27 -17.50 -23.77 11.04
C PRO A 27 -16.18 -24.41 10.58
N PHE A 28 -15.33 -24.79 11.52
CA PHE A 28 -14.20 -25.69 11.24
C PHE A 28 -14.71 -27.07 10.80
N ARG A 29 -14.14 -27.60 9.70
CA ARG A 29 -14.54 -28.89 9.16
C ARG A 29 -13.32 -29.72 8.77
N ILE A 30 -13.31 -30.99 9.17
CA ILE A 30 -12.17 -31.89 8.95
C ILE A 30 -11.90 -32.19 7.46
N ASP A 31 -12.93 -32.13 6.63
CA ASP A 31 -12.87 -32.39 5.18
C ASP A 31 -12.34 -31.21 4.37
N LEU A 32 -12.21 -30.02 4.98
CA LEU A 32 -11.66 -28.85 4.32
C LEU A 32 -10.13 -28.83 4.33
N ASP A 33 -9.55 -27.97 3.46
CA ASP A 33 -8.10 -27.85 3.30
C ASP A 33 -7.42 -27.42 4.61
N GLY A 34 -6.40 -28.16 5.04
CA GLY A 34 -5.61 -27.85 6.23
C GLY A 34 -4.81 -26.56 6.10
N TYR A 35 -4.37 -26.24 4.89
CA TYR A 35 -3.62 -25.00 4.63
C TYR A 35 -4.45 -23.74 4.82
N THR A 36 -5.75 -23.80 4.63
CA THR A 36 -6.69 -22.70 4.89
C THR A 36 -7.37 -22.81 6.25
N GLY A 37 -6.71 -23.48 7.21
CA GLY A 37 -7.15 -23.56 8.60
C GLY A 37 -8.36 -24.46 8.83
N LYS A 38 -8.73 -25.35 7.91
CA LYS A 38 -9.97 -26.15 7.99
C LYS A 38 -11.24 -25.28 8.03
N LEU A 39 -11.17 -24.07 7.49
CA LEU A 39 -12.26 -23.11 7.41
C LEU A 39 -12.89 -23.07 6.01
N PRO A 40 -14.13 -22.63 5.84
CA PRO A 40 -14.84 -22.56 4.56
C PRO A 40 -14.35 -21.38 3.72
N TRP A 41 -13.09 -21.46 3.28
CA TRP A 41 -12.41 -20.40 2.54
C TRP A 41 -12.89 -20.28 1.09
N GLN A 42 -13.06 -21.40 0.40
CA GLN A 42 -13.41 -21.44 -1.01
C GLN A 42 -14.82 -20.90 -1.26
N GLY A 43 -14.94 -20.05 -2.27
CA GLY A 43 -16.26 -19.59 -2.72
C GLY A 43 -16.24 -18.22 -3.40
N ILE A 44 -17.42 -17.81 -3.84
CA ILE A 44 -17.67 -16.50 -4.42
C ILE A 44 -18.47 -15.69 -3.42
N GLY A 45 -17.94 -14.52 -3.06
CA GLY A 45 -18.62 -13.55 -2.21
C GLY A 45 -18.93 -12.27 -2.98
N TRP A 46 -20.06 -11.68 -2.69
CA TRP A 46 -20.47 -10.40 -3.24
C TRP A 46 -20.68 -9.39 -2.11
N TYR A 47 -20.19 -8.16 -2.35
CA TYR A 47 -20.43 -7.00 -1.50
C TYR A 47 -21.12 -5.93 -2.33
N ARG A 48 -22.06 -5.21 -1.71
CA ARG A 48 -22.71 -4.05 -2.33
C ARG A 48 -22.72 -2.89 -1.35
N LYS A 49 -22.49 -1.68 -1.89
CA LYS A 49 -22.50 -0.45 -1.07
C LYS A 49 -23.17 0.67 -1.83
N HIS A 50 -24.23 1.20 -1.22
CA HIS A 50 -24.92 2.41 -1.65
C HIS A 50 -24.25 3.67 -1.10
N PHE A 51 -24.12 4.70 -1.91
CA PHE A 51 -23.60 6.01 -1.50
C PHE A 51 -24.04 7.11 -2.46
N GLU A 52 -24.16 8.33 -1.95
CA GLU A 52 -24.54 9.49 -2.74
C GLU A 52 -23.32 10.37 -3.07
N VAL A 53 -23.33 10.97 -4.26
CA VAL A 53 -22.36 11.98 -4.67
C VAL A 53 -23.08 13.27 -4.97
N SER A 54 -22.68 14.35 -4.30
CA SER A 54 -23.30 15.65 -4.46
C SER A 54 -23.20 16.19 -5.90
N SER A 55 -24.26 16.79 -6.41
CA SER A 55 -24.26 17.49 -7.70
C SER A 55 -23.24 18.65 -7.76
N LYS A 56 -22.79 19.17 -6.62
CA LYS A 56 -21.73 20.19 -6.54
C LYS A 56 -20.35 19.65 -6.92
N ASP A 57 -20.17 18.34 -6.87
CA ASP A 57 -18.88 17.65 -7.11
C ASP A 57 -18.70 17.15 -8.56
N LYS A 58 -19.56 17.54 -9.50
CA LYS A 58 -19.52 17.12 -10.92
C LYS A 58 -18.18 17.35 -11.63
N LYS A 59 -17.35 18.25 -11.13
CA LYS A 59 -16.03 18.56 -11.72
C LYS A 59 -14.88 17.82 -11.02
N LYS A 60 -15.17 17.04 -9.99
CA LYS A 60 -14.16 16.29 -9.23
C LYS A 60 -13.92 14.90 -9.82
N ARG A 61 -12.83 14.28 -9.39
CA ARG A 61 -12.51 12.88 -9.67
C ARG A 61 -12.89 12.03 -8.47
N PHE A 62 -13.32 10.81 -8.73
CA PHE A 62 -13.74 9.85 -7.72
C PHE A 62 -13.05 8.52 -7.95
N TYR A 63 -12.45 7.99 -6.90
CA TYR A 63 -11.76 6.71 -6.92
C TYR A 63 -12.17 5.87 -5.71
N LEU A 64 -12.07 4.54 -5.84
CA LEU A 64 -12.01 3.64 -4.69
C LEU A 64 -10.61 3.06 -4.58
N ASP A 65 -10.04 3.21 -3.39
CA ASP A 65 -8.77 2.60 -2.99
C ASP A 65 -9.05 1.39 -2.12
N PHE A 66 -8.57 0.24 -2.57
CA PHE A 66 -8.63 -1.01 -1.82
C PHE A 66 -7.22 -1.34 -1.32
N ASP A 67 -7.06 -1.53 -0.01
CA ASP A 67 -5.77 -1.95 0.56
C ASP A 67 -5.50 -3.44 0.34
N GLY A 68 -6.51 -4.22 0.01
CA GLY A 68 -6.45 -5.64 -0.33
C GLY A 68 -7.82 -6.33 -0.24
N THR A 69 -8.04 -7.28 -1.13
CA THR A 69 -9.30 -8.05 -1.22
C THR A 69 -9.01 -9.48 -1.63
N MET A 70 -9.42 -10.48 -0.87
CA MET A 70 -9.09 -11.87 -1.11
C MET A 70 -10.29 -12.60 -1.73
N ALA A 71 -10.18 -12.96 -2.98
CA ALA A 71 -9.19 -12.72 -4.04
C ALA A 71 -9.91 -12.54 -5.38
N ASN A 72 -9.17 -12.40 -6.48
CA ASN A 72 -9.74 -12.27 -7.84
C ASN A 72 -10.84 -11.21 -7.92
N ALA A 73 -10.56 -10.02 -7.34
CA ALA A 73 -11.54 -8.96 -7.21
C ALA A 73 -11.96 -8.38 -8.55
N GLU A 74 -13.25 -8.24 -8.73
CA GLU A 74 -13.88 -7.46 -9.78
C GLU A 74 -14.79 -6.41 -9.15
N VAL A 75 -14.75 -5.20 -9.69
CA VAL A 75 -15.47 -4.04 -9.14
C VAL A 75 -16.33 -3.39 -10.21
N TRP A 76 -17.58 -3.11 -9.87
CA TRP A 76 -18.54 -2.39 -10.72
C TRP A 76 -19.06 -1.15 -9.99
N LEU A 77 -19.36 -0.11 -10.76
CA LEU A 77 -20.15 1.03 -10.33
C LEU A 77 -21.38 1.13 -11.22
N ASN A 78 -22.56 1.12 -10.62
CA ASN A 78 -23.84 1.25 -11.32
C ASN A 78 -23.97 0.25 -12.49
N GLY A 79 -23.57 -1.00 -12.29
CA GLY A 79 -23.58 -2.06 -13.29
C GLY A 79 -22.46 -1.99 -14.35
N LYS A 80 -21.55 -1.01 -14.26
CA LYS A 80 -20.41 -0.87 -15.18
C LYS A 80 -19.13 -1.32 -14.52
N LYS A 81 -18.38 -2.26 -15.12
CA LYS A 81 -17.10 -2.72 -14.60
C LYS A 81 -16.08 -1.59 -14.63
N VAL A 82 -15.51 -1.28 -13.47
CA VAL A 82 -14.53 -0.19 -13.28
C VAL A 82 -13.11 -0.70 -13.03
N GLY A 83 -12.94 -1.98 -12.71
CA GLY A 83 -11.62 -2.58 -12.52
C GLY A 83 -11.61 -3.82 -11.65
N GLY A 84 -10.46 -4.09 -11.05
CA GLY A 84 -10.23 -5.23 -10.16
C GLY A 84 -8.76 -5.60 -10.05
N ARG A 85 -8.46 -6.56 -9.17
CA ARG A 85 -7.11 -7.09 -8.95
C ARG A 85 -7.22 -8.57 -8.57
N PRO A 86 -6.50 -9.48 -9.25
CA PRO A 86 -6.57 -10.91 -8.90
C PRO A 86 -5.74 -11.24 -7.65
N PHE A 87 -4.56 -10.62 -7.46
CA PHE A 87 -3.71 -10.89 -6.30
C PHE A 87 -4.28 -10.22 -5.05
N GLY A 88 -4.77 -11.02 -4.13
CA GLY A 88 -5.55 -10.55 -2.97
C GLY A 88 -4.79 -9.68 -1.98
N TYR A 89 -3.46 -9.68 -2.03
CA TYR A 89 -2.61 -8.90 -1.12
C TYR A 89 -2.20 -7.53 -1.68
N SER A 90 -2.32 -7.33 -2.99
CA SER A 90 -2.00 -6.05 -3.62
C SER A 90 -3.09 -5.01 -3.38
N SER A 91 -2.67 -3.80 -3.02
CA SER A 91 -3.55 -2.63 -3.07
C SER A 91 -3.86 -2.25 -4.50
N PHE A 92 -5.01 -1.64 -4.74
CA PHE A 92 -5.37 -1.15 -6.07
C PHE A 92 -6.39 -0.02 -6.00
N ARG A 93 -6.37 0.82 -7.02
CA ARG A 93 -7.33 1.91 -7.22
C ARG A 93 -8.20 1.64 -8.44
N VAL A 94 -9.49 1.95 -8.36
CA VAL A 94 -10.40 1.99 -9.50
C VAL A 94 -10.99 3.38 -9.68
N ASP A 95 -11.08 3.85 -10.94
CA ASP A 95 -11.66 5.15 -11.28
C ASP A 95 -13.17 5.02 -11.43
N LEU A 96 -13.91 5.69 -10.56
CA LEU A 96 -15.37 5.73 -10.58
C LEU A 96 -15.91 6.86 -11.45
N THR A 97 -15.11 7.89 -11.73
CA THR A 97 -15.53 9.16 -12.33
C THR A 97 -16.38 9.02 -13.58
N PRO A 98 -16.07 8.09 -14.52
CA PRO A 98 -16.87 7.96 -15.76
C PRO A 98 -18.32 7.51 -15.55
N TYR A 99 -18.62 6.89 -14.42
CA TYR A 99 -19.90 6.22 -14.16
C TYR A 99 -20.64 6.73 -12.93
N VAL A 100 -20.11 7.75 -12.23
CA VAL A 100 -20.77 8.37 -11.07
C VAL A 100 -22.05 9.08 -11.50
N LEU A 101 -23.13 8.78 -10.78
CA LEU A 101 -24.39 9.50 -10.84
C LEU A 101 -24.39 10.58 -9.76
N TYR A 102 -24.74 11.82 -10.14
CA TYR A 102 -24.68 12.96 -9.25
C TYR A 102 -26.07 13.36 -8.74
N GLY A 103 -26.17 13.56 -7.42
CA GLY A 103 -27.43 13.95 -6.76
C GLY A 103 -28.43 12.80 -6.61
N THR A 104 -27.94 11.57 -6.74
CA THR A 104 -28.70 10.36 -6.56
C THR A 104 -27.82 9.24 -6.02
N ASP A 105 -28.41 8.10 -5.73
CA ASP A 105 -27.71 6.92 -5.26
C ASP A 105 -26.76 6.34 -6.31
N ASN A 106 -25.67 5.80 -5.84
CA ASN A 106 -24.70 5.02 -6.60
C ASN A 106 -24.49 3.68 -5.91
N VAL A 107 -24.32 2.63 -6.68
CA VAL A 107 -24.09 1.27 -6.17
C VAL A 107 -22.74 0.75 -6.62
N VAL A 108 -21.83 0.54 -5.67
CA VAL A 108 -20.61 -0.27 -5.88
C VAL A 108 -20.94 -1.73 -5.63
N ALA A 109 -20.64 -2.60 -6.57
CA ALA A 109 -20.65 -4.04 -6.39
C ALA A 109 -19.23 -4.60 -6.50
N VAL A 110 -18.86 -5.50 -5.61
CA VAL A 110 -17.55 -6.17 -5.58
C VAL A 110 -17.76 -7.67 -5.54
N ARG A 111 -17.22 -8.37 -6.55
CA ARG A 111 -17.16 -9.83 -6.59
C ARG A 111 -15.77 -10.29 -6.20
N LEU A 112 -15.71 -11.24 -5.30
CA LEU A 112 -14.47 -11.91 -4.90
C LEU A 112 -14.63 -13.41 -5.12
N ASP A 113 -13.54 -14.06 -5.56
CA ASP A 113 -13.53 -15.47 -5.87
C ASP A 113 -12.27 -16.13 -5.32
N THR A 114 -12.46 -16.95 -4.29
CA THR A 114 -11.38 -17.71 -3.66
C THR A 114 -11.37 -19.13 -4.20
N GLU A 115 -10.30 -19.49 -4.91
CA GLU A 115 -10.19 -20.81 -5.55
C GLU A 115 -9.47 -21.82 -4.66
N LYS A 116 -9.97 -23.07 -4.66
CA LYS A 116 -9.35 -24.20 -3.96
C LYS A 116 -7.86 -24.34 -4.35
N PHE A 117 -7.02 -24.63 -3.36
CA PHE A 117 -5.55 -24.75 -3.53
C PHE A 117 -4.86 -23.47 -3.98
N GLY A 118 -5.39 -22.29 -3.58
CA GLY A 118 -4.79 -20.99 -3.86
C GLY A 118 -3.79 -20.51 -2.80
N SER A 119 -3.69 -21.17 -1.63
CA SER A 119 -2.82 -20.73 -0.53
C SER A 119 -2.17 -21.90 0.22
N ARG A 120 -1.05 -21.62 0.90
CA ARG A 120 -0.33 -22.52 1.81
C ARG A 120 -0.46 -22.14 3.28
N TRP A 121 -1.22 -21.10 3.60
CA TRP A 121 -1.56 -20.59 4.93
C TRP A 121 -2.98 -20.07 4.91
N TYR A 122 -3.51 -19.67 6.07
CA TYR A 122 -4.81 -19.04 6.13
C TYR A 122 -4.77 -17.63 5.52
N PRO A 123 -5.39 -17.37 4.36
CA PRO A 123 -5.27 -16.08 3.66
C PRO A 123 -6.36 -15.08 4.03
N GLY A 124 -7.43 -15.53 4.70
CA GLY A 124 -8.68 -14.79 4.80
C GLY A 124 -9.50 -14.79 3.51
N ALA A 125 -10.71 -14.30 3.57
CA ALA A 125 -11.62 -14.21 2.43
C ALA A 125 -12.54 -13.00 2.56
N GLY A 126 -12.63 -12.18 1.51
CA GLY A 126 -13.47 -11.00 1.55
C GLY A 126 -12.73 -9.68 1.35
N ILE A 127 -13.41 -8.59 1.63
CA ILE A 127 -12.80 -7.25 1.72
C ILE A 127 -12.14 -7.15 3.10
N TYR A 128 -10.96 -7.77 3.24
CA TYR A 128 -10.31 -7.98 4.53
C TYR A 128 -9.38 -6.84 4.97
N ARG A 129 -9.19 -5.84 4.11
CA ARG A 129 -8.47 -4.59 4.40
C ARG A 129 -9.35 -3.38 4.12
N HIS A 130 -8.90 -2.19 4.46
CA HIS A 130 -9.70 -0.98 4.31
C HIS A 130 -10.00 -0.64 2.84
N VAL A 131 -11.16 0.01 2.65
CA VAL A 131 -11.58 0.61 1.38
C VAL A 131 -11.89 2.08 1.63
N ARG A 132 -11.41 2.95 0.75
CA ARG A 132 -11.59 4.40 0.87
C ARG A 132 -12.17 4.99 -0.40
N LEU A 133 -13.21 5.81 -0.25
CA LEU A 133 -13.67 6.68 -1.33
C LEU A 133 -12.79 7.93 -1.35
N VAL A 134 -12.05 8.11 -2.43
CA VAL A 134 -11.15 9.26 -2.64
C VAL A 134 -11.78 10.23 -3.61
N LYS A 135 -11.83 11.50 -3.23
CA LYS A 135 -12.33 12.60 -4.04
C LYS A 135 -11.24 13.66 -4.21
N THR A 136 -10.88 13.98 -5.44
CA THR A 136 -9.86 14.97 -5.75
C THR A 136 -10.36 16.04 -6.71
N GLU A 137 -9.68 17.19 -6.76
CA GLU A 137 -9.78 18.08 -7.89
C GLU A 137 -9.13 17.44 -9.13
N PRO A 138 -9.43 17.87 -10.37
CA PRO A 138 -8.81 17.31 -11.57
C PRO A 138 -7.30 17.52 -11.67
N VAL A 139 -6.74 18.52 -10.95
CA VAL A 139 -5.30 18.75 -10.83
C VAL A 139 -4.90 18.43 -9.41
N HIS A 140 -4.17 17.36 -9.21
CA HIS A 140 -3.83 16.81 -7.90
C HIS A 140 -2.53 15.99 -7.95
N VAL A 141 -2.00 15.61 -6.80
CA VAL A 141 -0.87 14.67 -6.70
C VAL A 141 -1.32 13.27 -7.11
N ALA A 142 -0.54 12.60 -7.95
CA ALA A 142 -0.83 11.25 -8.39
C ALA A 142 -0.92 10.25 -7.22
N HIS A 143 -1.60 9.14 -7.42
CA HIS A 143 -1.67 8.06 -6.42
C HIS A 143 -0.28 7.51 -6.12
N TRP A 144 0.17 7.60 -4.85
CA TRP A 144 1.55 7.34 -4.40
C TRP A 144 2.61 8.17 -5.15
N GLY A 145 2.20 9.35 -5.63
CA GLY A 145 3.01 10.23 -6.47
C GLY A 145 4.07 11.04 -5.72
N VAL A 146 4.27 10.80 -4.40
CA VAL A 146 5.34 11.43 -3.63
C VAL A 146 6.35 10.39 -3.20
N PHE A 147 7.61 10.60 -3.56
CA PHE A 147 8.73 9.79 -3.12
C PHE A 147 9.79 10.67 -2.44
N VAL A 148 10.06 10.40 -1.18
CA VAL A 148 11.05 11.13 -0.39
C VAL A 148 12.30 10.28 -0.23
N THR A 149 13.43 10.77 -0.75
CA THR A 149 14.74 10.18 -0.50
C THR A 149 15.57 11.10 0.39
N THR A 150 16.53 10.53 1.10
CA THR A 150 17.39 11.26 2.04
C THR A 150 18.87 11.04 1.67
N PRO A 151 19.32 11.63 0.54
CA PRO A 151 20.62 11.31 -0.06
C PRO A 151 21.82 11.71 0.80
N GLU A 152 21.63 12.67 1.71
CA GLU A 152 22.68 13.13 2.60
C GLU A 152 22.14 13.36 4.01
N ILE A 153 22.78 12.74 4.99
CA ILE A 153 22.44 12.91 6.41
C ILE A 153 23.73 13.08 7.19
N THR A 154 23.92 14.24 7.77
CA THR A 154 25.03 14.59 8.67
C THR A 154 24.50 14.84 10.09
N ASP A 155 25.38 15.16 11.01
CA ASP A 155 24.96 15.51 12.39
C ASP A 155 24.37 16.93 12.47
N THR A 156 24.67 17.79 11.50
CA THR A 156 24.23 19.19 11.49
C THR A 156 23.05 19.42 10.55
N TYR A 157 22.95 18.68 9.45
CA TYR A 157 21.84 18.81 8.49
C TYR A 157 21.55 17.49 7.77
N ALA A 158 20.38 17.43 7.17
CA ALA A 158 20.02 16.41 6.21
C ALA A 158 19.36 17.03 4.98
N THR A 159 19.47 16.35 3.83
CA THR A 159 18.75 16.71 2.62
C THR A 159 17.59 15.74 2.40
N ALA A 160 16.37 16.27 2.31
CA ALA A 160 15.22 15.54 1.82
C ALA A 160 15.01 15.89 0.34
N SER A 161 15.15 14.92 -0.56
CA SER A 161 14.83 15.06 -1.96
C SER A 161 13.40 14.52 -2.18
N VAL A 162 12.48 15.40 -2.53
CA VAL A 162 11.06 15.08 -2.69
C VAL A 162 10.72 15.08 -4.18
N HIS A 163 10.40 13.91 -4.71
CA HIS A 163 9.88 13.72 -6.06
C HIS A 163 8.36 13.79 -5.98
N VAL A 164 7.75 14.62 -6.82
CA VAL A 164 6.30 14.86 -6.83
C VAL A 164 5.78 14.63 -8.23
N GLU A 165 4.86 13.68 -8.38
CA GLU A 165 4.09 13.50 -9.60
C GLU A 165 2.74 14.17 -9.46
N ILE A 166 2.40 15.08 -10.39
CA ILE A 166 1.15 15.83 -10.41
C ILE A 166 0.39 15.47 -11.68
N GLU A 167 -0.89 15.12 -11.54
CA GLU A 167 -1.79 14.78 -12.64
C GLU A 167 -2.69 15.95 -13.02
N ASN A 168 -2.93 16.09 -14.34
CA ASN A 168 -3.96 16.94 -14.90
C ASN A 168 -5.02 16.09 -15.61
N ASN A 169 -6.12 15.84 -14.98
CA ASN A 169 -7.24 15.07 -15.53
C ASN A 169 -8.24 15.94 -16.34
N ARG A 170 -7.87 17.18 -16.70
CA ARG A 170 -8.66 18.06 -17.56
C ARG A 170 -8.39 17.79 -19.05
N GLN A 171 -9.31 18.24 -19.88
CA GLN A 171 -9.18 18.17 -21.34
C GLN A 171 -8.38 19.34 -21.96
N TYR A 172 -7.69 20.14 -21.10
CA TYR A 172 -6.87 21.28 -21.50
C TYR A 172 -5.65 21.43 -20.59
N ALA A 173 -4.61 22.06 -21.13
CA ALA A 173 -3.37 22.26 -20.39
C ALA A 173 -3.53 23.26 -19.23
N VAL A 174 -2.79 23.03 -18.14
CA VAL A 174 -2.82 23.84 -16.93
C VAL A 174 -1.43 24.36 -16.59
N LYS A 175 -1.33 25.63 -16.27
CA LYS A 175 -0.17 26.24 -15.61
C LYS A 175 -0.42 26.23 -14.11
N GLY A 176 0.05 25.19 -13.44
CA GLY A 176 -0.07 25.02 -11.99
C GLY A 176 1.17 25.48 -11.24
N GLN A 177 1.08 25.35 -9.94
CA GLN A 177 2.20 25.56 -9.01
C GLN A 177 2.10 24.51 -7.89
N TYR A 178 3.21 24.20 -7.24
CA TYR A 178 3.20 23.43 -6.01
C TYR A 178 4.21 23.95 -5.00
N THR A 179 4.02 23.60 -3.73
CA THR A 179 4.98 23.79 -2.64
C THR A 179 5.21 22.49 -1.92
N VAL A 180 6.35 22.36 -1.29
CA VAL A 180 6.67 21.27 -0.36
C VAL A 180 7.06 21.88 0.97
N ASP A 181 6.35 21.51 2.03
CA ASP A 181 6.68 21.82 3.41
C ASP A 181 7.08 20.54 4.14
N ILE A 182 8.14 20.63 4.96
CA ILE A 182 8.53 19.52 5.84
C ILE A 182 8.25 19.90 7.29
N TYR A 183 7.56 18.98 7.98
CA TYR A 183 7.21 19.11 9.39
C TYR A 183 7.81 17.98 10.22
N GLU A 184 8.18 18.26 11.47
CA GLU A 184 8.38 17.23 12.48
C GLU A 184 7.02 16.72 12.94
N LEU A 185 6.93 15.40 13.17
CA LEU A 185 5.77 14.73 13.79
C LEU A 185 6.09 14.39 15.24
N ASP A 186 5.09 14.49 16.12
CA ASP A 186 5.15 13.93 17.47
C ASP A 186 4.90 12.41 17.48
N ALA A 187 4.91 11.79 18.64
CA ALA A 187 4.68 10.36 18.82
C ALA A 187 3.28 9.90 18.33
N ASN A 188 2.31 10.82 18.28
CA ASN A 188 0.93 10.57 17.86
C ASN A 188 0.67 10.97 16.40
N ASP A 189 1.72 11.30 15.64
CA ASP A 189 1.65 11.83 14.26
C ASP A 189 1.03 13.23 14.13
N ASN A 190 0.95 14.00 15.20
CA ASN A 190 0.55 15.39 15.08
C ASN A 190 1.72 16.25 14.58
N ILE A 191 1.41 17.20 13.73
CA ILE A 191 2.38 18.21 13.27
C ILE A 191 2.84 19.04 14.47
N SER A 192 4.15 19.05 14.73
CA SER A 192 4.72 19.83 15.84
C SER A 192 5.44 21.09 15.36
N LYS A 193 6.27 21.00 14.31
CA LYS A 193 7.09 22.12 13.84
C LYS A 193 7.37 22.02 12.33
N LYS A 194 7.24 23.15 11.61
CA LYS A 194 7.76 23.27 10.24
C LYS A 194 9.28 23.44 10.29
N VAL A 195 10.02 22.62 9.54
CA VAL A 195 11.49 22.61 9.55
C VAL A 195 12.11 23.00 8.21
N ALA A 196 11.37 22.85 7.12
CA ALA A 196 11.80 23.31 5.79
C ALA A 196 10.58 23.63 4.91
N SER A 197 10.78 24.46 3.89
CA SER A 197 9.73 24.91 2.98
C SER A 197 10.31 25.33 1.64
N THR A 198 9.56 25.14 0.55
CA THR A 198 9.89 25.71 -0.75
C THR A 198 9.07 26.98 -1.03
N ALA A 199 9.57 27.84 -1.90
CA ALA A 199 8.71 28.79 -2.61
C ALA A 199 7.76 28.02 -3.55
N LYS A 200 6.73 28.70 -4.07
CA LYS A 200 5.87 28.13 -5.12
C LYS A 200 6.67 27.84 -6.37
N ARG A 201 6.65 26.58 -6.82
CA ARG A 201 7.32 26.09 -8.02
C ARG A 201 6.31 25.97 -9.16
N PRO A 202 6.57 26.56 -10.32
CA PRO A 202 5.67 26.43 -11.47
C PRO A 202 5.76 25.01 -12.05
N VAL A 203 4.62 24.50 -12.52
CA VAL A 203 4.52 23.24 -13.26
C VAL A 203 3.57 23.43 -14.43
N PHE A 204 3.95 22.91 -15.60
CA PHE A 204 3.12 22.90 -16.79
C PHE A 204 2.63 21.47 -17.06
N LEU A 205 1.32 21.32 -17.16
CA LEU A 205 0.63 20.03 -17.25
C LEU A 205 -0.23 20.02 -18.54
N ASP A 206 0.14 19.22 -19.50
CA ASP A 206 -0.70 19.00 -20.69
C ASP A 206 -2.01 18.31 -20.33
N ALA A 207 -2.98 18.37 -21.22
CA ALA A 207 -4.29 17.75 -21.05
C ALA A 207 -4.18 16.23 -20.86
N GLY A 208 -4.73 15.69 -19.79
CA GLY A 208 -4.75 14.26 -19.52
C GLY A 208 -3.38 13.61 -19.25
N THR A 209 -2.40 14.41 -18.81
CA THR A 209 -1.03 13.90 -18.52
C THR A 209 -0.63 14.10 -17.06
N SER A 210 0.46 13.45 -16.67
CA SER A 210 1.18 13.76 -15.42
C SER A 210 2.58 14.31 -15.72
N VAL A 211 3.13 15.02 -14.73
CA VAL A 211 4.51 15.53 -14.73
C VAL A 211 5.14 15.22 -13.39
N THR A 212 6.37 14.70 -13.42
CA THR A 212 7.20 14.52 -12.23
C THR A 212 8.23 15.64 -12.14
N ASP A 213 8.29 16.33 -11.01
CA ASP A 213 9.34 17.28 -10.66
C ASP A 213 9.99 16.86 -9.34
N SER A 214 11.16 17.41 -9.06
CA SER A 214 11.92 17.10 -7.85
C SER A 214 12.44 18.36 -7.18
N VAL A 215 12.44 18.35 -5.85
CA VAL A 215 13.00 19.44 -5.07
C VAL A 215 13.77 18.90 -3.86
N SER A 216 14.92 19.50 -3.59
CA SER A 216 15.73 19.19 -2.41
C SER A 216 15.52 20.27 -1.35
N LEU A 217 15.23 19.84 -0.13
CA LEU A 217 15.07 20.69 1.05
C LEU A 217 16.12 20.30 2.09
N ARG A 218 16.79 21.31 2.63
CA ARG A 218 17.73 21.13 3.74
C ARG A 218 16.99 21.28 5.07
N VAL A 219 17.18 20.30 5.95
CA VAL A 219 16.67 20.29 7.31
C VAL A 219 17.83 20.38 8.29
N GLU A 220 17.86 21.42 9.11
CA GLU A 220 18.90 21.62 10.10
C GLU A 220 18.67 20.75 11.35
N SER A 221 19.74 20.22 11.93
CA SER A 221 19.72 19.38 13.13
C SER A 221 18.69 18.25 13.07
N PRO A 222 18.76 17.38 12.04
CA PRO A 222 17.76 16.34 11.82
C PRO A 222 17.80 15.30 12.93
N LYS A 223 16.63 14.91 13.39
CA LYS A 223 16.45 13.78 14.31
C LYS A 223 16.35 12.49 13.48
N ARG A 224 17.27 11.55 13.72
CA ARG A 224 17.31 10.30 12.94
C ARG A 224 16.35 9.26 13.51
N TRP A 225 15.61 8.60 12.63
CA TRP A 225 14.82 7.42 12.98
C TRP A 225 15.74 6.23 13.30
N ASN A 226 15.46 5.52 14.37
CA ASN A 226 16.10 4.25 14.73
C ASN A 226 15.15 3.40 15.59
N LEU A 227 15.62 2.25 16.09
CA LEU A 227 14.82 1.28 16.86
C LEU A 227 14.32 1.81 18.22
N GLU A 228 15.02 2.79 18.79
CA GLU A 228 14.72 3.38 20.09
C GLU A 228 14.03 4.74 19.97
N HIS A 229 14.43 5.52 18.96
CA HIS A 229 13.96 6.86 18.70
C HIS A 229 13.32 6.94 17.30
N THR A 230 12.01 6.83 17.27
CA THR A 230 11.22 6.72 16.04
C THR A 230 10.78 8.10 15.52
N TYR A 231 11.74 9.03 15.39
CA TYR A 231 11.47 10.37 14.86
C TYR A 231 11.00 10.30 13.41
N ARG A 232 9.85 10.90 13.15
CA ARG A 232 9.23 10.94 11.84
C ARG A 232 8.97 12.38 11.42
N TYR A 233 8.92 12.56 10.12
CA TYR A 233 8.64 13.82 9.45
C TYR A 233 7.47 13.64 8.48
N LEU A 234 6.86 14.74 8.10
CA LEU A 234 5.82 14.81 7.09
C LEU A 234 6.27 15.70 5.95
N ALA A 235 6.33 15.16 4.74
CA ALA A 235 6.42 15.96 3.53
C ALA A 235 4.99 16.27 3.06
N CYS A 236 4.59 17.53 3.17
CA CYS A 236 3.27 18.02 2.79
C CYS A 236 3.40 18.74 1.44
N VAL A 237 2.81 18.17 0.39
CA VAL A 237 2.78 18.77 -0.95
C VAL A 237 1.44 19.49 -1.14
N SER A 238 1.48 20.79 -1.41
CA SER A 238 0.30 21.57 -1.76
C SER A 238 0.33 21.94 -3.24
N VAL A 239 -0.74 21.62 -3.98
CA VAL A 239 -0.88 21.89 -5.41
C VAL A 239 -1.87 23.02 -5.63
N PHE A 240 -1.54 23.93 -6.57
CA PHE A 240 -2.35 25.10 -6.87
C PHE A 240 -2.61 25.20 -8.38
N ASP A 241 -3.86 25.51 -8.73
CA ASP A 241 -4.26 25.96 -10.07
C ASP A 241 -4.68 27.44 -9.99
N LYS A 242 -4.00 28.33 -10.72
CA LYS A 242 -4.27 29.79 -10.69
C LYS A 242 -4.36 30.35 -9.27
N ASN A 243 -3.42 29.98 -8.41
CA ASN A 243 -3.36 30.35 -6.98
C ASN A 243 -4.46 29.73 -6.09
N LYS A 244 -5.42 28.98 -6.62
CA LYS A 244 -6.38 28.21 -5.83
C LYS A 244 -5.74 26.89 -5.41
N LEU A 245 -5.75 26.57 -4.12
CA LEU A 245 -5.35 25.26 -3.61
C LEU A 245 -6.28 24.18 -4.17
N THR A 246 -5.73 23.18 -4.83
CA THR A 246 -6.47 22.08 -5.44
C THR A 246 -6.22 20.76 -4.73
N ASP A 247 -5.03 20.60 -4.13
CA ASP A 247 -4.71 19.37 -3.40
C ASP A 247 -3.71 19.62 -2.29
N VAL A 248 -3.78 18.77 -1.26
CA VAL A 248 -2.79 18.64 -0.20
C VAL A 248 -2.50 17.16 -0.02
N TYR A 249 -1.26 16.77 -0.21
CA TYR A 249 -0.84 15.36 -0.13
C TYR A 249 0.26 15.20 0.92
N ASP A 250 -0.04 14.43 1.95
CA ASP A 250 0.82 14.19 3.10
C ASP A 250 1.57 12.87 2.96
N THR A 251 2.89 12.89 3.15
CA THR A 251 3.75 11.70 3.06
C THR A 251 4.65 11.64 4.28
N PRO A 252 4.37 10.75 5.24
CA PRO A 252 5.28 10.48 6.35
C PRO A 252 6.59 9.85 5.87
N PHE A 253 7.71 10.22 6.49
CA PHE A 253 9.02 9.65 6.24
C PHE A 253 9.95 9.79 7.46
N GLY A 254 11.15 9.23 7.39
CA GLY A 254 12.16 9.38 8.44
C GLY A 254 13.56 9.54 7.86
N PHE A 255 14.40 10.33 8.54
CA PHE A 255 15.83 10.41 8.22
C PHE A 255 16.56 9.23 8.85
N ARG A 256 17.18 8.39 8.04
CA ARG A 256 18.04 7.31 8.47
C ARG A 256 19.00 6.89 7.35
N THR A 257 20.13 6.33 7.71
CA THR A 257 21.01 5.62 6.78
C THR A 257 20.95 4.13 7.04
N ILE A 258 20.93 3.34 5.97
CA ILE A 258 21.03 1.88 6.02
C ILE A 258 22.18 1.45 5.11
N LEU A 259 22.96 0.47 5.58
CA LEU A 259 24.08 -0.06 4.82
C LEU A 259 24.28 -1.55 5.17
N PHE A 260 24.34 -2.38 4.15
CA PHE A 260 24.76 -3.78 4.30
C PHE A 260 26.20 -3.91 3.87
N THR A 261 27.04 -4.46 4.74
CA THR A 261 28.47 -4.63 4.48
C THR A 261 28.88 -6.07 4.68
N HIS A 262 29.92 -6.48 3.97
CA HIS A 262 30.49 -7.83 4.09
C HIS A 262 31.03 -8.08 5.52
N ASP A 263 31.77 -7.13 6.07
CA ASP A 263 32.50 -7.36 7.31
C ASP A 263 31.73 -6.97 8.58
N ASN A 264 30.85 -5.95 8.48
CA ASN A 264 30.12 -5.43 9.64
C ASN A 264 28.62 -5.77 9.64
N GLY A 265 28.13 -6.47 8.62
CA GLY A 265 26.71 -6.78 8.46
C GLY A 265 25.86 -5.55 8.24
N PHE A 266 24.69 -5.48 8.86
CA PHE A 266 23.74 -4.38 8.73
C PHE A 266 24.07 -3.22 9.66
N LEU A 267 24.17 -2.03 9.10
CA LEU A 267 24.38 -0.77 9.80
C LEU A 267 23.14 0.14 9.67
N LEU A 268 22.59 0.58 10.80
CA LEU A 268 21.57 1.61 10.89
C LEU A 268 22.20 2.87 11.50
N ASN A 269 22.19 3.98 10.74
CA ASN A 269 22.85 5.23 11.15
C ASN A 269 24.32 5.04 11.54
N GLY A 270 25.05 4.19 10.81
CA GLY A 270 26.43 3.87 11.04
C GLY A 270 26.71 2.91 12.21
N LYS A 271 25.70 2.50 12.96
CA LYS A 271 25.82 1.54 14.08
C LYS A 271 25.39 0.15 13.63
N ARG A 272 26.18 -0.86 13.99
CA ARG A 272 25.83 -2.26 13.73
C ARG A 272 24.57 -2.66 14.49
N VAL A 273 23.61 -3.24 13.78
CA VAL A 273 22.40 -3.81 14.35
C VAL A 273 22.34 -5.30 13.99
N GLN A 274 22.22 -6.13 15.00
CA GLN A 274 21.91 -7.55 14.81
C GLN A 274 20.39 -7.67 14.60
N ILE A 275 19.99 -8.16 13.44
CA ILE A 275 18.59 -8.36 13.12
C ILE A 275 18.09 -9.60 13.86
N GLN A 276 17.10 -9.41 14.72
CA GLN A 276 16.40 -10.43 15.49
C GLN A 276 14.91 -10.31 15.18
N GLY A 277 14.41 -11.18 14.30
CA GLY A 277 13.06 -11.01 13.78
C GLY A 277 12.32 -12.32 13.57
N THR A 278 11.07 -12.18 13.21
CA THR A 278 10.15 -13.27 12.90
C THR A 278 9.56 -13.11 11.53
N CYS A 279 9.22 -14.24 10.91
CA CYS A 279 8.41 -14.29 9.70
C CYS A 279 6.94 -14.37 10.11
N ASN A 280 6.14 -13.37 9.75
CA ASN A 280 4.76 -13.29 10.18
C ASN A 280 3.80 -13.34 8.99
N HIS A 281 2.84 -14.25 9.04
CA HIS A 281 1.65 -14.15 8.20
C HIS A 281 0.76 -13.03 8.70
N HIS A 282 -0.17 -12.60 7.88
CA HIS A 282 -0.98 -11.39 8.10
C HIS A 282 -2.23 -11.61 8.93
N ASP A 283 -2.59 -12.85 9.25
CA ASP A 283 -3.76 -13.15 10.06
C ASP A 283 -3.57 -12.74 11.53
N LEU A 284 -4.66 -12.48 12.19
CA LEU A 284 -4.75 -12.03 13.58
C LEU A 284 -5.33 -13.12 14.49
N GLY A 285 -5.03 -14.40 14.20
CA GLY A 285 -5.50 -15.56 14.94
C GLY A 285 -7.02 -15.69 14.90
N ALA A 286 -7.67 -15.69 16.05
CA ALA A 286 -9.12 -15.86 16.16
C ALA A 286 -9.95 -14.76 15.46
N LEU A 287 -9.34 -13.63 15.11
CA LEU A 287 -9.99 -12.56 14.35
C LEU A 287 -9.94 -12.79 12.83
N GLY A 288 -9.27 -13.84 12.37
CA GLY A 288 -9.03 -14.08 10.95
C GLY A 288 -8.07 -13.06 10.35
N ALA A 289 -8.26 -12.75 9.07
CA ALA A 289 -7.44 -11.80 8.34
C ALA A 289 -8.02 -10.38 8.28
N ALA A 290 -9.26 -10.17 8.73
CA ALA A 290 -9.87 -8.85 8.75
C ALA A 290 -9.01 -7.87 9.56
N MET A 291 -8.54 -6.80 8.90
CA MET A 291 -7.61 -5.86 9.51
C MET A 291 -8.18 -5.22 10.77
N ASN A 292 -7.46 -5.38 11.86
CA ASN A 292 -7.71 -4.74 13.15
C ASN A 292 -6.40 -4.16 13.68
N LYS A 293 -6.25 -2.84 13.56
CA LYS A 293 -5.00 -2.15 13.92
C LYS A 293 -4.61 -2.34 15.38
N VAL A 294 -5.58 -2.42 16.29
CA VAL A 294 -5.31 -2.62 17.73
C VAL A 294 -4.77 -4.04 18.00
N ALA A 295 -5.35 -5.05 17.35
CA ALA A 295 -4.87 -6.42 17.46
C ALA A 295 -3.47 -6.57 16.84
N LEU A 296 -3.22 -5.96 15.69
CA LEU A 296 -1.91 -5.93 15.06
C LEU A 296 -0.86 -5.23 15.95
N GLU A 297 -1.18 -4.06 16.51
CA GLU A 297 -0.30 -3.36 17.45
C GLU A 297 0.03 -4.22 18.67
N ARG A 298 -0.97 -4.92 19.23
CA ARG A 298 -0.76 -5.86 20.32
C ARG A 298 0.21 -6.98 19.92
N GLN A 299 0.06 -7.57 18.75
CA GLN A 299 0.96 -8.60 18.21
C GLN A 299 2.40 -8.08 18.12
N LEU A 300 2.61 -6.91 17.53
CA LEU A 300 3.92 -6.29 17.38
C LEU A 300 4.55 -5.95 18.75
N ARG A 301 3.75 -5.47 19.71
CA ARG A 301 4.20 -5.20 21.08
C ARG A 301 4.68 -6.47 21.80
N ILE A 302 3.97 -7.58 21.60
CA ILE A 302 4.38 -8.89 22.14
C ILE A 302 5.71 -9.31 21.51
N LEU A 303 5.87 -9.24 20.19
CA LEU A 303 7.12 -9.58 19.52
C LEU A 303 8.30 -8.74 20.05
N LYS A 304 8.11 -7.44 20.21
CA LYS A 304 9.14 -6.57 20.82
C LYS A 304 9.48 -6.99 22.25
N SER A 305 8.50 -7.41 23.05
CA SER A 305 8.75 -7.87 24.42
C SER A 305 9.60 -9.15 24.50
N PHE A 306 9.63 -9.94 23.42
CA PHE A 306 10.51 -11.10 23.26
C PHE A 306 11.90 -10.73 22.69
N GLY A 307 12.18 -9.45 22.48
CA GLY A 307 13.45 -8.98 21.93
C GLY A 307 13.50 -8.89 20.40
N CYS A 308 12.38 -9.06 19.69
CA CYS A 308 12.35 -8.84 18.24
C CYS A 308 12.53 -7.36 17.92
N ASN A 309 13.37 -7.08 16.92
CA ASN A 309 13.57 -5.76 16.35
C ASN A 309 13.26 -5.70 14.85
N ALA A 310 12.82 -6.81 14.27
CA ALA A 310 12.54 -6.92 12.85
C ALA A 310 11.38 -7.87 12.54
N LEU A 311 10.79 -7.69 11.37
CA LEU A 311 9.74 -8.54 10.79
C LEU A 311 10.04 -8.84 9.33
N ARG A 312 9.63 -10.03 8.86
CA ARG A 312 9.48 -10.33 7.44
C ARG A 312 7.99 -10.58 7.16
N THR A 313 7.45 -9.90 6.16
CA THR A 313 6.04 -10.05 5.78
C THR A 313 5.83 -11.29 4.93
N SER A 314 5.62 -12.42 5.59
CA SER A 314 5.56 -13.74 4.95
C SER A 314 4.19 -14.00 4.34
N HIS A 315 4.10 -14.36 3.13
CA HIS A 315 5.00 -14.23 1.99
C HIS A 315 4.26 -13.42 0.94
N ASN A 316 3.90 -12.18 1.29
CA ASN A 316 3.00 -11.31 0.50
C ASN A 316 3.04 -9.84 1.00
N PRO A 317 2.56 -8.91 0.18
CA PRO A 317 2.38 -7.51 0.58
C PRO A 317 1.59 -7.35 1.88
N PRO A 318 2.12 -6.61 2.87
CA PRO A 318 1.42 -6.40 4.15
C PRO A 318 0.27 -5.40 4.01
N ALA A 319 -0.56 -5.30 5.04
CA ALA A 319 -1.45 -4.16 5.19
C ALA A 319 -0.65 -2.88 5.49
N PRO A 320 -1.07 -1.71 4.99
CA PRO A 320 -0.39 -0.44 5.26
C PRO A 320 -0.17 -0.16 6.75
N GLU A 321 -1.12 -0.53 7.59
CA GLU A 321 -1.08 -0.35 9.04
C GLU A 321 0.11 -1.05 9.71
N LEU A 322 0.61 -2.15 9.13
CA LEU A 322 1.79 -2.84 9.66
C LEU A 322 3.02 -1.95 9.58
N LEU A 323 3.23 -1.28 8.44
CA LEU A 323 4.38 -0.41 8.24
C LEU A 323 4.26 0.89 9.04
N GLU A 324 3.05 1.47 9.13
CA GLU A 324 2.79 2.61 10.02
C GLU A 324 3.15 2.29 11.47
N LEU A 325 2.76 1.11 11.96
CA LEU A 325 3.08 0.65 13.31
C LEU A 325 4.57 0.34 13.45
N ALA A 326 5.21 -0.28 12.46
CA ALA A 326 6.64 -0.55 12.47
C ALA A 326 7.47 0.74 12.54
N ASP A 327 7.08 1.77 11.78
CA ASP A 327 7.70 3.10 11.85
C ASP A 327 7.58 3.72 13.25
N LYS A 328 6.41 3.61 13.88
CA LYS A 328 6.14 4.16 15.22
C LYS A 328 6.82 3.39 16.34
N MET A 329 6.88 2.08 16.19
CA MET A 329 7.37 1.19 17.23
C MET A 329 8.87 0.90 17.15
N GLY A 330 9.54 1.32 16.07
CA GLY A 330 10.95 1.02 15.85
C GLY A 330 11.18 -0.46 15.55
N LEU A 331 10.58 -0.96 14.49
CA LEU A 331 10.78 -2.29 13.95
C LEU A 331 11.31 -2.19 12.53
N LEU A 332 12.31 -2.99 12.20
CA LEU A 332 12.78 -3.14 10.82
C LEU A 332 11.86 -4.09 10.05
N VAL A 333 11.68 -3.84 8.77
CA VAL A 333 10.83 -4.66 7.92
C VAL A 333 11.57 -5.10 6.67
N MET A 334 11.59 -6.42 6.44
CA MET A 334 11.79 -7.01 5.13
C MET A 334 10.42 -7.17 4.48
N ASP A 335 10.15 -6.33 3.51
CA ASP A 335 8.85 -6.25 2.85
C ASP A 335 8.82 -7.19 1.65
N GLU A 336 7.93 -8.19 1.68
CA GLU A 336 7.97 -9.31 0.75
C GLU A 336 6.79 -9.32 -0.22
N LEU A 337 7.09 -9.65 -1.48
CA LEU A 337 6.15 -9.63 -2.60
C LEU A 337 5.43 -10.96 -2.79
N PHE A 338 6.19 -12.06 -3.04
CA PHE A 338 5.62 -13.28 -3.60
C PHE A 338 6.05 -14.54 -2.84
N ASP A 339 5.16 -15.50 -2.69
CA ASP A 339 5.50 -16.83 -2.20
C ASP A 339 6.19 -17.71 -3.28
N CYS A 340 5.82 -17.52 -4.53
CA CYS A 340 6.38 -18.25 -5.68
C CYS A 340 6.43 -17.35 -6.90
N TRP A 341 7.18 -17.79 -7.93
CA TRP A 341 7.26 -17.11 -9.21
C TRP A 341 6.48 -17.89 -10.28
N THR A 342 7.17 -18.37 -11.33
CA THR A 342 6.54 -19.10 -12.45
C THR A 342 6.23 -20.55 -12.11
N VAL A 343 6.98 -21.14 -11.16
CA VAL A 343 6.75 -22.49 -10.68
C VAL A 343 5.93 -22.48 -9.40
N GLY A 344 4.69 -22.92 -9.48
CA GLY A 344 3.75 -22.93 -8.37
C GLY A 344 4.06 -23.97 -7.30
N LYS A 345 3.66 -23.68 -6.08
CA LYS A 345 3.66 -24.58 -4.91
C LYS A 345 2.27 -25.17 -4.66
N LYS A 346 1.25 -24.53 -5.19
CA LYS A 346 -0.15 -24.94 -5.21
C LYS A 346 -0.75 -24.72 -6.61
N LYS A 347 -1.84 -25.40 -6.90
CA LYS A 347 -2.44 -25.39 -8.24
C LYS A 347 -2.88 -23.98 -8.70
N ASN A 348 -3.47 -23.21 -7.79
CA ASN A 348 -4.08 -21.91 -8.07
C ASN A 348 -3.42 -20.79 -7.25
N ASP A 349 -2.11 -20.89 -7.00
CA ASP A 349 -1.35 -19.86 -6.32
C ASP A 349 -0.87 -18.75 -7.28
N TYR A 350 -0.01 -17.87 -6.79
CA TYR A 350 0.46 -16.71 -7.54
C TYR A 350 1.16 -17.05 -8.85
N SER A 351 1.70 -18.25 -9.02
CA SER A 351 2.34 -18.65 -10.27
C SER A 351 1.43 -18.53 -11.49
N THR A 352 0.12 -18.68 -11.30
CA THR A 352 -0.87 -18.52 -12.38
C THR A 352 -1.06 -17.05 -12.80
N LEU A 353 -0.62 -16.12 -11.98
CA LEU A 353 -0.73 -14.66 -12.18
C LEU A 353 0.61 -14.04 -12.57
N PHE A 354 1.72 -14.70 -12.26
CA PHE A 354 3.06 -14.14 -12.29
C PHE A 354 3.39 -13.45 -13.60
N ASP A 355 3.28 -14.12 -14.72
CA ASP A 355 3.68 -13.58 -16.03
C ASP A 355 2.95 -12.28 -16.40
N LYS A 356 1.71 -12.16 -15.99
CA LYS A 356 0.86 -11.02 -16.34
C LYS A 356 0.93 -9.87 -15.31
N TRP A 357 1.20 -10.18 -14.04
CA TRP A 357 0.91 -9.25 -12.95
C TRP A 357 2.13 -8.85 -12.11
N HIS A 358 3.25 -9.59 -12.17
CA HIS A 358 4.38 -9.36 -11.26
C HIS A 358 4.93 -7.94 -11.30
N GLU A 359 5.12 -7.33 -12.48
CA GLU A 359 5.63 -5.96 -12.56
C GLU A 359 4.66 -4.96 -11.91
N LYS A 360 3.36 -5.13 -12.16
CA LYS A 360 2.34 -4.25 -11.59
C LYS A 360 2.16 -4.45 -10.07
N ASP A 361 2.34 -5.65 -9.58
CA ASP A 361 2.29 -5.94 -8.14
C ASP A 361 3.53 -5.41 -7.42
N ILE A 362 4.71 -5.47 -8.06
CA ILE A 362 5.94 -4.82 -7.57
C ILE A 362 5.77 -3.30 -7.52
N GLU A 363 5.33 -2.68 -8.63
CA GLU A 363 5.06 -1.24 -8.69
C GLU A 363 4.15 -0.81 -7.53
N THR A 364 3.06 -1.53 -7.35
CA THR A 364 2.07 -1.25 -6.29
C THR A 364 2.71 -1.28 -4.90
N LEU A 365 3.42 -2.37 -4.55
CA LEU A 365 4.04 -2.49 -3.23
C LEU A 365 5.10 -1.41 -3.03
N VAL A 366 6.03 -1.29 -3.96
CA VAL A 366 7.18 -0.38 -3.81
C VAL A 366 6.72 1.07 -3.75
N CYS A 367 5.84 1.52 -4.66
CA CYS A 367 5.35 2.89 -4.65
C CYS A 367 4.55 3.23 -3.38
N ARG A 368 3.77 2.26 -2.87
CA ARG A 368 3.03 2.43 -1.61
C ARG A 368 3.96 2.56 -0.41
N ASP A 369 5.00 1.72 -0.34
CA ASP A 369 5.73 1.45 0.91
C ASP A 369 7.13 2.09 0.96
N ARG A 370 7.67 2.62 -0.14
CA ARG A 370 9.05 3.16 -0.24
C ARG A 370 9.38 4.34 0.67
N ASN A 371 8.37 5.03 1.21
CA ASN A 371 8.59 6.16 2.13
C ASN A 371 8.72 5.74 3.61
N HIS A 372 8.43 4.48 3.95
CA HIS A 372 8.53 3.98 5.32
C HIS A 372 10.00 3.79 5.74
N PRO A 373 10.48 4.48 6.81
CA PRO A 373 11.83 4.29 7.30
C PRO A 373 12.09 2.90 7.89
N SER A 374 11.07 2.20 8.34
CA SER A 374 11.14 0.82 8.85
C SER A 374 11.49 -0.19 7.75
N VAL A 375 11.11 0.03 6.50
CA VAL A 375 11.44 -0.87 5.39
C VAL A 375 12.91 -0.73 5.05
N ILE A 376 13.67 -1.81 5.21
CA ILE A 376 15.13 -1.85 4.97
C ILE A 376 15.51 -2.73 3.79
N MET A 377 14.60 -3.57 3.32
CA MET A 377 14.86 -4.54 2.26
C MET A 377 13.56 -4.92 1.56
N TRP A 378 13.63 -5.07 0.24
CA TRP A 378 12.59 -5.69 -0.58
C TRP A 378 12.92 -7.15 -0.80
N SER A 379 11.96 -8.04 -0.52
CA SER A 379 12.09 -9.47 -0.80
C SER A 379 11.19 -9.84 -1.99
N THR A 380 11.76 -10.40 -3.03
CA THR A 380 11.06 -10.67 -4.29
C THR A 380 10.49 -12.09 -4.38
N GLY A 381 10.77 -12.95 -3.40
CA GLY A 381 10.25 -14.32 -3.42
C GLY A 381 10.60 -15.13 -2.19
N ASN A 382 9.82 -16.18 -1.94
CA ASN A 382 10.01 -17.11 -0.87
C ASN A 382 10.22 -18.53 -1.41
N GLU A 383 11.32 -19.20 -1.03
CA GLU A 383 11.56 -20.62 -1.33
C GLU A 383 11.15 -21.00 -2.77
N VAL A 384 11.58 -20.17 -3.74
CA VAL A 384 11.19 -20.34 -5.14
C VAL A 384 11.71 -21.66 -5.70
N HIS A 385 10.90 -22.34 -6.51
CA HIS A 385 11.23 -23.65 -7.06
C HIS A 385 12.05 -23.61 -8.34
N GLU A 386 12.20 -22.44 -8.95
CA GLU A 386 13.09 -22.23 -10.10
C GLU A 386 14.53 -22.54 -9.71
N GLN A 387 15.25 -23.21 -10.59
CA GLN A 387 16.63 -23.62 -10.34
C GLN A 387 17.58 -23.11 -11.43
N TYR A 388 18.82 -22.81 -11.02
CA TYR A 388 19.93 -22.43 -11.90
C TYR A 388 19.66 -21.17 -12.73
N GLU A 389 19.93 -21.21 -14.03
CA GLU A 389 19.87 -20.02 -14.92
C GLU A 389 18.47 -19.39 -15.03
N PRO A 390 17.35 -20.14 -15.12
CA PRO A 390 16.02 -19.53 -15.07
C PRO A 390 15.79 -18.69 -13.81
N ALA A 391 16.18 -19.20 -12.63
CA ALA A 391 16.06 -18.46 -11.38
C ALA A 391 16.88 -17.16 -11.37
N LYS A 392 18.10 -17.19 -11.89
CA LYS A 392 18.94 -15.98 -11.99
C LYS A 392 18.32 -14.92 -12.89
N GLY A 393 17.75 -15.32 -14.03
CA GLY A 393 17.09 -14.41 -14.97
C GLY A 393 15.89 -13.72 -14.34
N ILE A 394 15.02 -14.49 -13.67
CA ILE A 394 13.85 -13.96 -12.99
C ILE A 394 14.28 -13.05 -11.82
N ALA A 395 15.19 -13.49 -10.96
CA ALA A 395 15.65 -12.69 -9.82
C ALA A 395 16.24 -11.34 -10.25
N ARG A 396 17.05 -11.33 -11.32
CA ARG A 396 17.59 -10.09 -11.89
C ARG A 396 16.47 -9.18 -12.38
N HIS A 397 15.56 -9.72 -13.18
CA HIS A 397 14.43 -8.95 -13.69
C HIS A 397 13.60 -8.33 -12.57
N LEU A 398 13.24 -9.12 -11.53
CA LEU A 398 12.47 -8.60 -10.40
C LEU A 398 13.22 -7.50 -9.64
N ALA A 399 14.52 -7.65 -9.43
CA ALA A 399 15.35 -6.60 -8.82
C ALA A 399 15.38 -5.32 -9.68
N GLU A 400 15.52 -5.46 -11.01
CA GLU A 400 15.47 -4.32 -11.93
C GLU A 400 14.12 -3.61 -11.88
N VAL A 401 13.01 -4.36 -11.78
CA VAL A 401 11.67 -3.77 -11.63
C VAL A 401 11.54 -3.01 -10.31
N VAL A 402 12.00 -3.59 -9.20
CA VAL A 402 12.01 -2.91 -7.89
C VAL A 402 12.81 -1.60 -7.99
N HIS A 403 14.03 -1.65 -8.56
CA HIS A 403 14.90 -0.48 -8.65
C HIS A 403 14.40 0.63 -9.58
N ARG A 404 13.45 0.32 -10.49
CA ARG A 404 12.74 1.38 -11.25
C ARG A 404 11.94 2.32 -10.33
N PHE A 405 11.43 1.81 -9.21
CA PHE A 405 10.57 2.54 -8.29
C PHE A 405 11.24 2.93 -6.97
N ASP A 406 12.25 2.18 -6.55
CA ASP A 406 13.08 2.50 -5.37
C ASP A 406 14.52 2.03 -5.56
N HIS A 407 15.43 2.99 -5.70
CA HIS A 407 16.89 2.76 -5.85
C HIS A 407 17.65 2.92 -4.52
N THR A 408 16.95 3.05 -3.41
CA THR A 408 17.56 3.34 -2.10
C THR A 408 17.75 2.09 -1.22
N ARG A 409 17.25 0.95 -1.67
CA ARG A 409 17.32 -0.35 -0.96
C ARG A 409 17.73 -1.47 -1.88
#